data_dfd125b3f63fb282d718390e3c47b73b
#
_entry.id   dfd125b3f63fb282d718390e3c47b73b
#
_cell.length_a   1.000
_cell.length_b   1.000
_cell.length_c   1.000
_cell.angle_alpha   90.00
_cell.angle_beta   90.00
_cell.angle_gamma   90.00
#
_symmetry.space_group_name_H-M   'P 1'
#
loop_
_entity.id
_entity.type
_entity.pdbx_description
1 polymer ?
#
loop_
_entity_poly.entity_id
_entity_poly.type
_entity_poly.pdbx_seq_one_letter_code
_entity_poly.pdbx_strand_id
1 'polypeptide(L)'
;MEANQTNQDNRPLRILASHPDTGTLRLIRDSISNLLNIEVDTSPSSEYAFQLAVKRHYSLFLFGIDMPNLNGQLLYDMLVTIYPKIHPEASSFPGVVFIGNENESIKSDEIRKDARVKDFIIRPLSIDRIVRVIKNSIQVNES
;
A
#
# COMPACT_ATOMS: atom_id res chain seq x y z
N MET A 1 -2.24 -24.35 11.54
CA MET A 1 -1.68 -22.98 11.45
C MET A 1 -1.50 -22.66 9.97
N GLU A 2 -2.13 -21.61 9.51
CA GLU A 2 -2.04 -21.22 8.10
C GLU A 2 -0.74 -20.47 7.85
N ALA A 3 -0.10 -20.79 6.73
CA ALA A 3 1.08 -20.06 6.32
C ALA A 3 0.70 -18.67 5.81
N ASN A 4 1.58 -17.68 6.00
CA ASN A 4 1.38 -16.35 5.46
C ASN A 4 1.37 -16.41 3.93
N GLN A 5 0.69 -15.45 3.30
CA GLN A 5 0.70 -15.31 1.86
C GLN A 5 2.12 -15.00 1.37
N THR A 6 2.48 -15.56 0.23
CA THR A 6 3.79 -15.37 -0.36
C THR A 6 3.67 -14.87 -1.80
N ASN A 7 4.71 -14.17 -2.28
CA ASN A 7 4.82 -13.75 -3.66
C ASN A 7 5.45 -14.87 -4.52
N GLN A 8 5.72 -14.56 -5.80
CA GLN A 8 6.29 -15.52 -6.74
C GLN A 8 7.69 -16.00 -6.32
N ASP A 9 8.44 -15.18 -5.60
CA ASP A 9 9.77 -15.51 -5.10
C ASP A 9 9.73 -16.27 -3.77
N ASN A 10 8.55 -16.69 -3.35
CA ASN A 10 8.33 -17.38 -2.07
C ASN A 10 8.56 -16.51 -0.85
N ARG A 11 8.65 -15.20 -1.02
CA ARG A 11 8.75 -14.26 0.09
C ARG A 11 7.36 -13.99 0.66
N PRO A 12 7.23 -13.75 1.97
CA PRO A 12 5.94 -13.36 2.54
C PRO A 12 5.44 -12.06 1.91
N LEU A 13 4.16 -12.00 1.59
CA LEU A 13 3.53 -10.76 1.17
C LEU A 13 3.48 -9.81 2.37
N ARG A 14 3.85 -8.55 2.14
CA ARG A 14 3.82 -7.52 3.18
C ARG A 14 3.36 -6.22 2.56
N ILE A 15 2.48 -5.53 3.25
CA ILE A 15 1.90 -4.27 2.79
C ILE A 15 2.33 -3.16 3.74
N LEU A 16 2.69 -2.02 3.18
CA LEU A 16 2.94 -0.81 3.97
C LEU A 16 1.80 0.17 3.74
N ALA A 17 1.11 0.53 4.82
CA ALA A 17 0.04 1.51 4.78
C ALA A 17 0.45 2.76 5.55
N SER A 18 0.29 3.93 4.92
CA SER A 18 0.57 5.20 5.57
C SER A 18 -0.61 6.16 5.37
N HIS A 19 -1.10 6.73 6.46
CA HIS A 19 -2.23 7.64 6.45
C HIS A 19 -2.24 8.42 7.77
N PRO A 20 -2.60 9.71 7.76
CA PRO A 20 -2.57 10.49 9.01
C PRO A 20 -3.66 10.08 10.01
N ASP A 21 -4.74 9.46 9.53
CA ASP A 21 -5.82 9.03 10.43
C ASP A 21 -5.54 7.61 10.95
N THR A 22 -5.27 7.51 12.24
CA THR A 22 -4.92 6.23 12.87
C THR A 22 -6.09 5.23 12.85
N GLY A 23 -7.33 5.72 12.89
CA GLY A 23 -8.51 4.85 12.74
C GLY A 23 -8.57 4.18 11.38
N THR A 24 -8.25 4.94 10.33
CA THR A 24 -8.13 4.41 8.96
C THR A 24 -7.05 3.33 8.90
N LEU A 25 -5.89 3.59 9.49
CA LEU A 25 -4.79 2.61 9.50
C LEU A 25 -5.18 1.32 10.22
N ARG A 26 -5.88 1.45 11.35
CA ARG A 26 -6.34 0.29 12.11
C ARG A 26 -7.30 -0.56 11.29
N LEU A 27 -8.26 0.08 10.61
CA LEU A 27 -9.22 -0.62 9.78
C LEU A 27 -8.51 -1.37 8.64
N ILE A 28 -7.56 -0.73 7.98
CA ILE A 28 -6.77 -1.35 6.92
C ILE A 28 -6.00 -2.55 7.45
N ARG A 29 -5.26 -2.36 8.52
CA ARG A 29 -4.42 -3.43 9.09
C ARG A 29 -5.26 -4.63 9.51
N ASP A 30 -6.31 -4.38 10.28
CA ASP A 30 -7.12 -5.47 10.83
C ASP A 30 -7.86 -6.22 9.73
N SER A 31 -8.38 -5.50 8.73
CA SER A 31 -9.07 -6.14 7.61
C SER A 31 -8.15 -7.05 6.81
N ILE A 32 -6.97 -6.55 6.47
CA ILE A 32 -6.04 -7.30 5.62
C ILE A 32 -5.42 -8.46 6.39
N SER A 33 -4.94 -8.22 7.60
CA SER A 33 -4.26 -9.29 8.34
C SER A 33 -5.22 -10.39 8.76
N ASN A 34 -6.46 -10.06 9.15
CA ASN A 34 -7.41 -11.04 9.61
C ASN A 34 -8.10 -11.80 8.48
N LEU A 35 -8.37 -11.13 7.35
CA LEU A 35 -9.14 -11.73 6.27
C LEU A 35 -8.29 -12.28 5.14
N LEU A 36 -7.07 -11.77 4.95
CA LEU A 36 -6.19 -12.20 3.87
C LEU A 36 -4.90 -12.84 4.37
N ASN A 37 -4.65 -12.82 5.66
CA ASN A 37 -3.43 -13.37 6.27
C ASN A 37 -2.17 -12.76 5.64
N ILE A 38 -2.19 -11.45 5.43
CA ILE A 38 -1.06 -10.67 4.93
C ILE A 38 -0.59 -9.74 6.05
N GLU A 39 0.71 -9.66 6.25
CA GLU A 39 1.30 -8.77 7.23
C GLU A 39 1.22 -7.32 6.76
N VAL A 40 0.79 -6.42 7.64
CA VAL A 40 0.65 -5.00 7.33
C VAL A 40 1.43 -4.19 8.34
N ASP A 41 2.38 -3.39 7.84
CA ASP A 41 3.04 -2.36 8.64
C ASP A 41 2.32 -1.05 8.41
N THR A 42 2.14 -0.26 9.45
CA THR A 42 1.42 1.02 9.35
C THR A 42 2.28 2.16 9.86
N SER A 43 2.05 3.34 9.29
CA SER A 43 2.72 4.56 9.73
C SER A 43 1.80 5.75 9.57
N PRO A 44 1.64 6.60 10.61
CA PRO A 44 0.86 7.83 10.47
C PRO A 44 1.62 8.95 9.76
N SER A 45 2.92 8.79 9.51
CA SER A 45 3.74 9.80 8.83
C SER A 45 4.42 9.23 7.61
N SER A 46 4.56 10.07 6.58
CA SER A 46 5.24 9.69 5.35
C SER A 46 6.74 9.48 5.56
N GLU A 47 7.36 10.25 6.46
CA GLU A 47 8.79 10.12 6.74
C GLU A 47 9.09 8.75 7.34
N TYR A 48 8.28 8.30 8.29
CA TYR A 48 8.47 6.99 8.89
C TYR A 48 8.15 5.87 7.89
N ALA A 49 7.13 6.07 7.06
CA ALA A 49 6.82 5.10 5.99
C ALA A 49 8.01 4.94 5.04
N PHE A 50 8.66 6.06 4.69
CA PHE A 50 9.86 6.01 3.87
C PHE A 50 10.96 5.17 4.54
N GLN A 51 11.19 5.39 5.84
CA GLN A 51 12.19 4.62 6.59
C GLN A 51 11.86 3.13 6.60
N LEU A 52 10.60 2.76 6.78
CA LEU A 52 10.18 1.36 6.73
C LEU A 52 10.44 0.75 5.36
N ALA A 53 10.13 1.48 4.29
CA ALA A 53 10.33 0.98 2.93
C ALA A 53 11.82 0.81 2.59
N VAL A 54 12.68 1.61 3.19
CA VAL A 54 14.14 1.45 3.03
C VAL A 54 14.61 0.16 3.72
N LYS A 55 14.05 -0.16 4.87
CA LYS A 55 14.50 -1.30 5.68
C LYS A 55 13.93 -2.63 5.22
N ARG A 56 12.73 -2.64 4.60
CA ARG A 56 12.03 -3.86 4.24
C ARG A 56 11.48 -3.77 2.83
N HIS A 57 11.41 -4.92 2.17
CA HIS A 57 10.70 -5.03 0.91
C HIS A 57 9.20 -5.20 1.18
N TYR A 58 8.38 -4.49 0.41
CA TYR A 58 6.92 -4.59 0.45
C TYR A 58 6.39 -5.03 -0.89
N SER A 59 5.23 -5.68 -0.86
CA SER A 59 4.55 -6.14 -2.07
C SER A 59 3.62 -5.09 -2.64
N LEU A 60 3.13 -4.20 -1.77
CA LEU A 60 2.17 -3.17 -2.15
C LEU A 60 2.24 -2.03 -1.14
N PHE A 61 2.04 -0.81 -1.62
CA PHE A 61 1.90 0.37 -0.76
C PHE A 61 0.46 0.87 -0.79
N LEU A 62 -0.05 1.28 0.40
CA LEU A 62 -1.32 2.00 0.52
C LEU A 62 -1.02 3.34 1.16
N PHE A 63 -1.07 4.41 0.38
CA PHE A 63 -0.68 5.74 0.85
C PHE A 63 -1.82 6.72 0.73
N GLY A 64 -2.05 7.50 1.79
CA GLY A 64 -2.94 8.65 1.71
C GLY A 64 -2.40 9.69 0.73
N ILE A 65 -3.29 10.27 -0.07
CA ILE A 65 -2.89 11.35 -0.98
C ILE A 65 -2.52 12.58 -0.16
N ASP A 66 -3.39 12.97 0.78
CA ASP A 66 -3.21 14.18 1.56
C ASP A 66 -2.58 13.82 2.91
N MET A 67 -1.26 13.87 2.95
CA MET A 67 -0.49 13.63 4.18
C MET A 67 0.35 14.85 4.51
N PRO A 68 0.48 15.19 5.81
CA PRO A 68 1.32 16.32 6.22
C PRO A 68 2.77 16.18 5.77
N ASN A 69 3.40 17.26 5.41
CA ASN A 69 4.80 17.40 5.04
C ASN A 69 5.12 16.78 3.67
N LEU A 70 4.79 15.53 3.45
CA LEU A 70 5.08 14.82 2.21
C LEU A 70 3.82 14.03 1.81
N ASN A 71 3.16 14.46 0.74
CA ASN A 71 1.94 13.77 0.29
C ASN A 71 2.28 12.39 -0.28
N GLY A 72 1.24 11.54 -0.41
CA GLY A 72 1.44 10.15 -0.79
C GLY A 72 2.02 9.95 -2.17
N GLN A 73 1.70 10.83 -3.12
CA GLN A 73 2.22 10.75 -4.47
C GLN A 73 3.73 11.03 -4.50
N LEU A 74 4.16 12.08 -3.79
CA LEU A 74 5.58 12.40 -3.69
C LEU A 74 6.35 11.31 -2.96
N LEU A 75 5.78 10.78 -1.89
CA LEU A 75 6.38 9.65 -1.17
C LEU A 75 6.62 8.47 -2.11
N TYR A 76 5.61 8.13 -2.92
CA TYR A 76 5.73 7.03 -3.86
C TYR A 76 6.80 7.32 -4.92
N ASP A 77 6.81 8.54 -5.47
CA ASP A 77 7.80 8.93 -6.49
C ASP A 77 9.22 8.83 -5.96
N MET A 78 9.44 9.23 -4.71
CA MET A 78 10.77 9.10 -4.08
C MET A 78 11.16 7.63 -3.94
N LEU A 79 10.22 6.77 -3.54
CA LEU A 79 10.49 5.34 -3.41
C LEU A 79 10.78 4.69 -4.75
N VAL A 80 10.06 5.08 -5.82
CA VAL A 80 10.34 4.58 -7.18
C VAL A 80 11.80 4.82 -7.56
N THR A 81 12.32 5.98 -7.21
CA THR A 81 13.68 6.37 -7.58
C THR A 81 14.75 5.55 -6.87
N ILE A 82 14.55 5.28 -5.58
CA ILE A 82 15.61 4.66 -4.78
C ILE A 82 15.44 3.15 -4.56
N TYR A 83 14.24 2.63 -4.75
CA TYR A 83 13.89 1.25 -4.38
C TYR A 83 14.78 0.20 -5.06
N PRO A 84 15.06 0.30 -6.37
CA PRO A 84 15.93 -0.70 -7.02
C PRO A 84 17.34 -0.73 -6.44
N LYS A 85 17.81 0.39 -5.90
CA LYS A 85 19.14 0.48 -5.29
C LYS A 85 19.19 -0.12 -3.89
N ILE A 86 18.07 -0.04 -3.17
CA ILE A 86 17.97 -0.52 -1.79
C ILE A 86 17.58 -1.99 -1.74
N HIS A 87 16.72 -2.41 -2.68
CA HIS A 87 16.22 -3.78 -2.75
C HIS A 87 16.52 -4.41 -4.11
N PRO A 88 17.80 -4.59 -4.45
CA PRO A 88 18.16 -5.13 -5.76
C PRO A 88 17.69 -6.57 -5.98
N GLU A 89 17.42 -7.31 -4.91
CA GLU A 89 16.93 -8.68 -4.96
C GLU A 89 15.44 -8.76 -5.27
N ALA A 90 14.71 -7.64 -5.24
CA ALA A 90 13.28 -7.65 -5.52
C ALA A 90 13.05 -7.87 -7.02
N SER A 91 12.16 -8.82 -7.35
CA SER A 91 11.85 -9.16 -8.74
C SER A 91 11.01 -8.08 -9.43
N SER A 92 10.29 -7.27 -8.65
CA SER A 92 9.45 -6.23 -9.20
C SER A 92 9.32 -5.08 -8.18
N PHE A 93 8.98 -3.91 -8.71
CA PHE A 93 8.70 -2.73 -7.88
C PHE A 93 7.26 -2.82 -7.36
N PRO A 94 7.02 -2.51 -6.06
CA PRO A 94 5.65 -2.56 -5.54
C PRO A 94 4.74 -1.53 -6.20
N GLY A 95 3.51 -1.93 -6.48
CA GLY A 95 2.48 -0.99 -6.89
C GLY A 95 1.96 -0.19 -5.71
N VAL A 96 1.08 0.76 -6.00
CA VAL A 96 0.50 1.62 -4.97
C VAL A 96 -1.02 1.73 -5.14
N VAL A 97 -1.72 1.76 -4.01
CA VAL A 97 -3.12 2.13 -3.91
C VAL A 97 -3.17 3.44 -3.12
N PHE A 98 -3.76 4.47 -3.71
CA PHE A 98 -3.91 5.74 -3.01
C PHE A 98 -5.26 5.82 -2.30
N ILE A 99 -5.26 6.50 -1.17
CA ILE A 99 -6.46 6.72 -0.37
C ILE A 99 -6.73 8.22 -0.33
N GLY A 100 -7.91 8.64 -0.77
CA GLY A 100 -8.26 10.03 -0.81
C GLY A 100 -9.66 10.31 -0.30
N ASN A 101 -10.04 11.58 -0.32
CA ASN A 101 -11.37 12.05 0.03
C ASN A 101 -12.15 12.40 -1.25
N GLU A 102 -13.44 12.62 -1.12
CA GLU A 102 -14.29 12.91 -2.28
C GLU A 102 -13.80 14.13 -3.10
N ASN A 103 -13.26 15.14 -2.41
CA ASN A 103 -12.76 16.34 -3.09
C ASN A 103 -11.49 16.10 -3.89
N GLU A 104 -10.90 14.90 -3.81
CA GLU A 104 -9.69 14.55 -4.54
C GLU A 104 -9.98 13.69 -5.77
N SER A 105 -11.23 13.48 -6.12
CA SER A 105 -11.63 12.59 -7.21
C SER A 105 -11.09 13.03 -8.58
N ILE A 106 -10.92 14.32 -8.81
CA ILE A 106 -10.37 14.85 -10.07
C ILE A 106 -8.91 14.43 -10.22
N LYS A 107 -8.14 14.49 -9.13
CA LYS A 107 -6.74 14.06 -9.14
C LYS A 107 -6.61 12.57 -9.40
N SER A 108 -7.60 11.77 -8.99
CA SER A 108 -7.54 10.33 -9.15
C SER A 108 -7.49 9.90 -10.62
N ASP A 109 -8.14 10.64 -11.51
CA ASP A 109 -8.15 10.31 -12.93
C ASP A 109 -6.76 10.45 -13.57
N GLU A 110 -6.00 11.48 -13.19
CA GLU A 110 -4.64 11.66 -13.67
C GLU A 110 -3.68 10.64 -13.06
N ILE A 111 -3.82 10.39 -11.78
CA ILE A 111 -2.96 9.44 -11.06
C ILE A 111 -3.12 8.03 -11.62
N ARG A 112 -4.35 7.63 -11.98
CA ARG A 112 -4.64 6.30 -12.50
C ARG A 112 -4.05 6.00 -13.86
N LYS A 113 -3.53 7.01 -14.56
CA LYS A 113 -2.85 6.80 -15.85
C LYS A 113 -1.51 6.10 -15.68
N ASP A 114 -0.91 6.14 -14.49
CA ASP A 114 0.34 5.42 -14.21
C ASP A 114 0.01 3.95 -13.92
N ALA A 115 0.60 3.04 -14.68
CA ALA A 115 0.36 1.60 -14.54
C ALA A 115 0.76 1.05 -13.17
N ARG A 116 1.62 1.75 -12.44
CA ARG A 116 2.04 1.35 -11.09
C ARG A 116 0.97 1.64 -10.05
N VAL A 117 0.01 2.52 -10.37
CA VAL A 117 -1.13 2.82 -9.50
C VAL A 117 -2.19 1.77 -9.74
N LYS A 118 -2.41 0.92 -8.74
CA LYS A 118 -3.32 -0.22 -8.87
C LYS A 118 -4.77 0.17 -8.64
N ASP A 119 -5.01 1.12 -7.75
CA ASP A 119 -6.36 1.61 -7.49
C ASP A 119 -6.31 2.92 -6.70
N PHE A 120 -7.47 3.51 -6.53
CA PHE A 120 -7.67 4.71 -5.73
C PHE A 120 -8.94 4.52 -4.91
N ILE A 121 -8.82 4.54 -3.59
CA ILE A 121 -9.94 4.33 -2.69
C ILE A 121 -10.38 5.67 -2.11
N ILE A 122 -11.65 6.00 -2.28
CA ILE A 122 -12.24 7.21 -1.72
C ILE A 122 -12.86 6.90 -0.37
N ARG A 123 -12.54 7.70 0.64
CA ARG A 123 -13.13 7.54 1.97
C ARG A 123 -14.62 7.92 1.96
N PRO A 124 -15.44 7.29 2.78
CA PRO A 124 -15.10 6.36 3.84
C PRO A 124 -14.78 4.96 3.32
N LEU A 125 -13.87 4.28 4.04
CA LEU A 125 -13.44 2.94 3.66
C LEU A 125 -14.40 1.88 4.22
N SER A 126 -14.62 0.82 3.43
CA SER A 126 -15.31 -0.37 3.91
C SER A 126 -14.36 -1.57 3.86
N ILE A 127 -14.63 -2.55 4.72
CA ILE A 127 -13.84 -3.79 4.76
C ILE A 127 -13.88 -4.49 3.39
N ASP A 128 -15.08 -4.61 2.81
CA ASP A 128 -15.25 -5.27 1.51
C ASP A 128 -14.44 -4.58 0.42
N ARG A 129 -14.42 -3.26 0.41
CA ARG A 129 -13.69 -2.49 -0.60
C ARG A 129 -12.18 -2.70 -0.42
N ILE A 130 -11.69 -2.64 0.82
CA ILE A 130 -10.28 -2.86 1.12
C ILE A 130 -9.84 -4.24 0.64
N VAL A 131 -10.57 -5.28 1.02
CA VAL A 131 -10.22 -6.66 0.66
C VAL A 131 -10.22 -6.85 -0.85
N ARG A 132 -11.24 -6.32 -1.54
CA ARG A 132 -11.35 -6.43 -3.00
C ARG A 132 -10.19 -5.73 -3.71
N VAL A 133 -9.83 -4.53 -3.27
CA VAL A 133 -8.74 -3.78 -3.86
C VAL A 133 -7.41 -4.51 -3.68
N ILE A 134 -7.17 -5.07 -2.50
CA ILE A 134 -5.93 -5.82 -2.26
C ILE A 134 -5.87 -7.06 -3.15
N LYS A 135 -6.94 -7.81 -3.24
CA LYS A 135 -6.98 -9.01 -4.11
C LYS A 135 -6.75 -8.67 -5.57
N ASN A 136 -7.24 -7.52 -6.03
CA ASN A 136 -7.05 -7.08 -7.41
C ASN A 136 -5.69 -6.47 -7.66
N SER A 137 -5.01 -5.98 -6.63
CA SER A 137 -3.74 -5.26 -6.76
C SER A 137 -2.53 -6.17 -6.66
N ILE A 138 -2.63 -7.25 -5.92
CA ILE A 138 -1.57 -8.27 -5.80
C ILE A 138 -2.21 -9.65 -5.86
N GLN A 139 -1.41 -10.62 -6.27
CA GLN A 139 -1.89 -12.00 -6.36
C GLN A 139 -1.94 -12.62 -4.96
N VAL A 140 -3.14 -12.95 -4.52
CA VAL A 140 -3.39 -13.53 -3.20
C VAL A 140 -3.85 -14.97 -3.40
N ASN A 141 -3.23 -15.89 -2.66
CA ASN A 141 -3.65 -17.28 -2.70
C ASN A 141 -5.00 -17.42 -1.99
N GLU A 142 -5.97 -17.99 -2.70
CA GLU A 142 -7.27 -18.30 -2.12
C GLU A 142 -7.27 -19.73 -1.66
N SER A 143 -7.57 -19.91 -0.39
CA SER A 143 -7.70 -21.23 0.20
C SER A 143 -9.16 -21.61 0.37
#